data_9bc27d51005c4b579ad32ec99762d5ac
#
_entry.id   9bc27d51005c4b579ad32ec99762d5ac
#
_cell.length_a   1.000
_cell.length_b   1.000
_cell.length_c   1.000
_cell.angle_alpha   90.00
_cell.angle_beta   90.00
_cell.angle_gamma   90.00
#
_symmetry.space_group_name_H-M   'P 1'
#
loop_
_entity.id
_entity.type
_entity.pdbx_description
1 polymer ?
#
loop_
_entity_poly.entity_id
_entity_poly.type
_entity_poly.pdbx_seq_one_letter_code
_entity_poly.pdbx_strand_id
1 'polypeptide(L)'
;MSAIFKIFGAVAFALALWPNASAQGLVSQKNIPLAMAKTIAEAAMDKCKDLGFKVSVVVVDRAGLPLVMLRGDGAGLHTPEGADRKAYTARTFGTSSADFVKRMLNDPALVGSKEYSRVLAISGGLPIKVGDDVVGAVGVSGSPGRDDECSQAGIDKVAEHLK
;
A
#
# COMPACT_ATOMS: atom_id res chain seq x y z
N MET A 1 -46.14 -16.08 77.06
CA MET A 1 -44.71 -16.04 76.87
C MET A 1 -44.47 -16.38 75.39
N SER A 2 -44.38 -15.38 74.52
CA SER A 2 -44.22 -15.53 73.06
C SER A 2 -42.88 -15.01 72.64
N ALA A 3 -42.07 -15.88 72.08
CA ALA A 3 -40.78 -15.56 71.52
C ALA A 3 -40.96 -15.18 70.03
N ILE A 4 -40.65 -13.93 69.67
CA ILE A 4 -40.69 -13.41 68.33
C ILE A 4 -39.30 -13.64 67.71
N PHE A 5 -39.24 -14.53 66.71
CA PHE A 5 -38.03 -14.81 65.91
C PHE A 5 -37.92 -13.74 64.80
N LYS A 6 -36.94 -12.86 64.90
CA LYS A 6 -36.62 -11.91 63.83
C LYS A 6 -35.67 -12.58 62.85
N ILE A 7 -36.19 -12.89 61.67
CA ILE A 7 -35.36 -13.34 60.56
C ILE A 7 -34.80 -12.11 59.83
N PHE A 8 -33.48 -11.85 59.96
CA PHE A 8 -32.74 -10.88 59.16
C PHE A 8 -32.36 -11.55 57.84
N GLY A 9 -33.07 -11.20 56.78
CA GLY A 9 -32.69 -11.58 55.42
C GLY A 9 -31.50 -10.78 54.94
N ALA A 10 -30.34 -11.43 54.78
CA ALA A 10 -29.18 -10.85 54.13
C ALA A 10 -29.41 -10.86 52.59
N VAL A 11 -29.66 -9.68 52.04
CA VAL A 11 -29.67 -9.49 50.56
C VAL A 11 -28.23 -9.42 50.09
N ALA A 12 -27.73 -10.52 49.57
CA ALA A 12 -26.41 -10.54 48.87
C ALA A 12 -26.55 -9.79 47.54
N PHE A 13 -25.97 -8.57 47.47
CA PHE A 13 -25.88 -7.79 46.27
C PHE A 13 -24.74 -8.40 45.40
N ALA A 14 -25.13 -9.25 44.47
CA ALA A 14 -24.19 -9.79 43.48
C ALA A 14 -23.75 -8.65 42.53
N LEU A 15 -22.57 -8.07 42.77
CA LEU A 15 -21.89 -7.19 41.85
C LEU A 15 -21.53 -8.01 40.59
N ALA A 16 -22.37 -7.93 39.57
CA ALA A 16 -22.08 -8.46 38.26
C ALA A 16 -20.84 -7.75 37.73
N LEU A 17 -19.70 -8.44 37.69
CA LEU A 17 -18.52 -8.03 36.98
C LEU A 17 -18.85 -8.05 35.48
N TRP A 18 -19.30 -6.94 34.95
CA TRP A 18 -19.42 -6.76 33.52
C TRP A 18 -18.00 -6.75 32.95
N PRO A 19 -17.70 -7.63 31.96
CA PRO A 19 -16.40 -7.57 31.29
C PRO A 19 -16.25 -6.17 30.73
N ASN A 20 -15.17 -5.50 31.12
CA ASN A 20 -14.81 -4.23 30.50
C ASN A 20 -14.72 -4.48 28.99
N ALA A 21 -15.70 -3.97 28.24
CA ALA A 21 -15.59 -3.89 26.79
C ALA A 21 -14.35 -3.03 26.51
N SER A 22 -13.23 -3.67 26.16
CA SER A 22 -12.05 -2.97 25.68
C SER A 22 -12.52 -2.11 24.51
N ALA A 23 -12.58 -0.81 24.69
CA ALA A 23 -12.81 0.12 23.60
C ALA A 23 -11.74 -0.18 22.55
N GLN A 24 -12.17 -0.56 21.33
CA GLN A 24 -11.24 -0.78 20.23
C GLN A 24 -10.48 0.53 20.01
N GLY A 25 -9.18 0.52 20.34
CA GLY A 25 -8.33 1.70 20.21
C GLY A 25 -8.18 2.11 18.75
N LEU A 26 -7.91 3.40 18.51
CA LEU A 26 -7.56 3.90 17.20
C LEU A 26 -6.24 3.28 16.74
N VAL A 27 -6.18 2.83 15.48
CA VAL A 27 -4.95 2.35 14.86
C VAL A 27 -4.21 3.52 14.23
N SER A 28 -2.95 3.74 14.62
CA SER A 28 -2.04 4.70 13.97
C SER A 28 -1.21 3.97 12.93
N GLN A 29 -1.15 4.50 11.71
CA GLN A 29 -0.40 3.91 10.60
C GLN A 29 0.47 4.96 9.92
N LYS A 30 1.71 4.59 9.57
CA LYS A 30 2.57 5.42 8.71
C LYS A 30 1.98 5.47 7.30
N ASN A 31 2.01 6.62 6.69
CA ASN A 31 1.62 6.85 5.30
C ASN A 31 2.56 7.86 4.66
N ILE A 32 2.76 7.79 3.35
CA ILE A 32 3.56 8.78 2.63
C ILE A 32 2.78 10.09 2.46
N PRO A 33 3.38 11.26 2.74
CA PRO A 33 2.73 12.54 2.49
C PRO A 33 2.73 12.89 1.00
N LEU A 34 1.78 13.72 0.56
CA LEU A 34 1.68 14.16 -0.83
C LEU A 34 2.98 14.78 -1.36
N ALA A 35 3.68 15.56 -0.53
CA ALA A 35 4.94 16.19 -0.93
C ALA A 35 6.00 15.13 -1.31
N MET A 36 6.14 14.06 -0.51
CA MET A 36 7.04 12.95 -0.81
C MET A 36 6.61 12.20 -2.07
N ALA A 37 5.31 11.93 -2.23
CA ALA A 37 4.76 11.28 -3.41
C ALA A 37 5.06 12.06 -4.70
N LYS A 38 4.98 13.40 -4.66
CA LYS A 38 5.36 14.27 -5.79
C LYS A 38 6.84 14.14 -6.11
N THR A 39 7.73 14.23 -5.13
CA THR A 39 9.18 14.08 -5.33
C THR A 39 9.52 12.73 -5.96
N ILE A 40 8.90 11.63 -5.51
CA ILE A 40 9.07 10.30 -6.08
C ILE A 40 8.63 10.28 -7.55
N ALA A 41 7.43 10.80 -7.83
CA ALA A 41 6.87 10.77 -9.18
C ALA A 41 7.69 11.60 -10.18
N GLU A 42 8.12 12.78 -9.78
CA GLU A 42 8.95 13.68 -10.60
C GLU A 42 10.31 13.04 -10.89
N ALA A 43 11.00 12.53 -9.88
CA ALA A 43 12.31 11.89 -10.06
C ALA A 43 12.23 10.61 -10.93
N ALA A 44 11.18 9.81 -10.78
CA ALA A 44 10.96 8.66 -11.64
C ALA A 44 10.71 9.07 -13.10
N MET A 45 9.93 10.12 -13.31
CA MET A 45 9.67 10.66 -14.66
C MET A 45 10.94 11.24 -15.30
N ASP A 46 11.73 12.01 -14.56
CA ASP A 46 12.99 12.59 -15.03
C ASP A 46 13.96 11.49 -15.44
N LYS A 47 14.10 10.45 -14.60
CA LYS A 47 14.95 9.30 -14.94
C LYS A 47 14.53 8.64 -16.26
N CYS A 48 13.24 8.39 -16.46
CA CYS A 48 12.75 7.83 -17.72
C CYS A 48 12.97 8.76 -18.92
N LYS A 49 12.81 10.06 -18.73
CA LYS A 49 13.08 11.08 -19.75
C LYS A 49 14.55 11.08 -20.16
N ASP A 50 15.46 10.99 -19.19
CA ASP A 50 16.92 10.91 -19.46
C ASP A 50 17.29 9.64 -20.25
N LEU A 51 16.52 8.56 -20.08
CA LEU A 51 16.63 7.33 -20.86
C LEU A 51 15.93 7.41 -22.23
N GLY A 52 15.33 8.55 -22.58
CA GLY A 52 14.65 8.79 -23.87
C GLY A 52 13.21 8.26 -23.95
N PHE A 53 12.60 7.90 -22.81
CA PHE A 53 11.24 7.36 -22.77
C PHE A 53 10.19 8.40 -22.39
N LYS A 54 8.95 8.18 -22.87
CA LYS A 54 7.76 8.96 -22.55
C LYS A 54 6.81 8.09 -21.74
N VAL A 55 6.73 8.38 -20.45
CA VAL A 55 6.07 7.50 -19.48
C VAL A 55 4.94 8.19 -18.74
N SER A 56 4.12 7.38 -18.06
CA SER A 56 3.30 7.81 -16.93
C SER A 56 3.84 7.22 -15.63
N VAL A 57 3.70 7.98 -14.55
CA VAL A 57 4.11 7.60 -13.20
C VAL A 57 2.93 7.77 -12.27
N VAL A 58 2.66 6.77 -11.44
CA VAL A 58 1.64 6.85 -10.37
C VAL A 58 2.28 6.47 -9.04
N VAL A 59 2.03 7.28 -8.02
CA VAL A 59 2.36 6.96 -6.63
C VAL A 59 1.07 6.76 -5.86
N VAL A 60 0.92 5.58 -5.26
CA VAL A 60 -0.22 5.23 -4.41
C VAL A 60 0.16 5.27 -2.93
N ASP A 61 -0.81 5.59 -2.09
CA ASP A 61 -0.68 5.60 -0.65
C ASP A 61 -0.75 4.18 -0.04
N ARG A 62 -0.78 4.12 1.30
CA ARG A 62 -0.92 2.87 2.04
C ARG A 62 -2.20 2.10 1.71
N ALA A 63 -3.29 2.79 1.38
CA ALA A 63 -4.56 2.18 0.99
C ALA A 63 -4.60 1.76 -0.50
N GLY A 64 -3.51 2.01 -1.25
CA GLY A 64 -3.44 1.74 -2.68
C GLY A 64 -4.20 2.77 -3.53
N LEU A 65 -4.51 3.95 -2.97
CA LEU A 65 -5.17 5.04 -3.68
C LEU A 65 -4.12 5.99 -4.27
N PRO A 66 -4.31 6.48 -5.52
CA PRO A 66 -3.40 7.44 -6.13
C PRO A 66 -3.30 8.74 -5.34
N LEU A 67 -2.07 9.13 -4.96
CA LEU A 67 -1.73 10.46 -4.44
C LEU A 67 -1.28 11.38 -5.57
N VAL A 68 -0.53 10.83 -6.52
CA VAL A 68 0.02 11.57 -7.66
C VAL A 68 -0.07 10.70 -8.90
N MET A 69 -0.51 11.30 -10.00
CA MET A 69 -0.42 10.73 -11.34
C MET A 69 0.18 11.78 -12.27
N LEU A 70 1.32 11.45 -12.89
CA LEU A 70 1.96 12.24 -13.91
C LEU A 70 1.92 11.50 -15.24
N ARG A 71 1.54 12.19 -16.31
CA ARG A 71 1.65 11.69 -17.67
C ARG A 71 2.57 12.61 -18.46
N GLY A 72 3.69 12.09 -18.94
CA GLY A 72 4.60 12.83 -19.79
C GLY A 72 4.02 13.12 -21.18
N ASP A 73 4.46 14.21 -21.80
CA ASP A 73 4.03 14.57 -23.14
C ASP A 73 4.36 13.46 -24.15
N GLY A 74 3.34 13.01 -24.87
CA GLY A 74 3.46 11.93 -25.85
C GLY A 74 3.56 10.53 -25.24
N ALA A 75 3.32 10.35 -23.93
CA ALA A 75 3.19 9.02 -23.34
C ALA A 75 1.98 8.28 -23.91
N GLY A 76 2.13 6.97 -24.12
CA GLY A 76 1.10 6.11 -24.70
C GLY A 76 -0.23 6.17 -23.94
N LEU A 77 -1.35 5.98 -24.62
CA LEU A 77 -2.69 6.10 -24.03
C LEU A 77 -2.94 5.13 -22.86
N HIS A 78 -2.33 3.95 -22.90
CA HIS A 78 -2.45 2.90 -21.87
C HIS A 78 -1.55 3.14 -20.64
N THR A 79 -0.57 4.06 -20.73
CA THR A 79 0.47 4.19 -19.69
C THR A 79 -0.03 4.72 -18.35
N PRO A 80 -1.03 5.63 -18.27
CA PRO A 80 -1.59 6.03 -16.97
C PRO A 80 -2.23 4.86 -16.22
N GLU A 81 -3.06 4.06 -16.89
CA GLU A 81 -3.66 2.86 -16.32
C GLU A 81 -2.59 1.83 -15.95
N GLY A 82 -1.63 1.61 -16.84
CA GLY A 82 -0.53 0.68 -16.60
C GLY A 82 0.28 1.06 -15.36
N ALA A 83 0.63 2.33 -15.18
CA ALA A 83 1.37 2.83 -14.03
C ALA A 83 0.55 2.67 -12.72
N ASP A 84 -0.75 3.02 -12.72
CA ASP A 84 -1.63 2.85 -11.56
C ASP A 84 -1.70 1.38 -11.13
N ARG A 85 -1.98 0.50 -12.06
CA ARG A 85 -2.14 -0.94 -11.78
C ARG A 85 -0.85 -1.59 -11.33
N LYS A 86 0.31 -1.19 -11.85
CA LYS A 86 1.64 -1.66 -11.39
C LYS A 86 1.92 -1.19 -9.96
N ALA A 87 1.66 0.09 -9.64
CA ALA A 87 1.77 0.63 -8.29
C ALA A 87 0.85 -0.13 -7.33
N TYR A 88 -0.41 -0.31 -7.70
CA TYR A 88 -1.38 -1.05 -6.90
C TYR A 88 -0.94 -2.50 -6.64
N THR A 89 -0.41 -3.19 -7.66
CA THR A 89 0.11 -4.55 -7.54
C THR A 89 1.25 -4.60 -6.53
N ALA A 90 2.23 -3.70 -6.66
CA ALA A 90 3.37 -3.65 -5.73
C ALA A 90 2.93 -3.34 -4.30
N ARG A 91 1.94 -2.42 -4.12
CA ARG A 91 1.39 -2.10 -2.80
C ARG A 91 0.65 -3.30 -2.19
N THR A 92 -0.17 -3.98 -2.98
CA THR A 92 -1.04 -5.08 -2.53
C THR A 92 -0.24 -6.29 -2.08
N PHE A 93 0.78 -6.68 -2.85
CA PHE A 93 1.56 -7.88 -2.58
C PHE A 93 2.86 -7.61 -1.80
N GLY A 94 3.18 -6.34 -1.49
CA GLY A 94 4.35 -5.94 -0.69
C GLY A 94 5.71 -6.25 -1.34
N THR A 95 5.71 -6.50 -2.65
CA THR A 95 6.89 -6.86 -3.44
C THR A 95 6.88 -6.11 -4.77
N SER A 96 7.99 -6.13 -5.53
CA SER A 96 7.97 -5.57 -6.88
C SER A 96 6.94 -6.31 -7.75
N SER A 97 6.32 -5.60 -8.69
CA SER A 97 5.41 -6.25 -9.65
C SER A 97 6.13 -7.28 -10.52
N ALA A 98 7.44 -7.12 -10.76
CA ALA A 98 8.29 -8.10 -11.44
C ALA A 98 8.43 -9.40 -10.61
N ASP A 99 8.68 -9.30 -9.30
CA ASP A 99 8.77 -10.48 -8.44
C ASP A 99 7.41 -11.14 -8.22
N PHE A 100 6.33 -10.36 -8.20
CA PHE A 100 4.98 -10.91 -8.23
C PHE A 100 4.75 -11.78 -9.46
N VAL A 101 5.19 -11.33 -10.66
CA VAL A 101 5.14 -12.16 -11.89
C VAL A 101 5.90 -13.46 -11.70
N LYS A 102 7.14 -13.41 -11.21
CA LYS A 102 7.95 -14.61 -10.97
C LYS A 102 7.26 -15.59 -10.00
N ARG A 103 6.71 -15.07 -8.90
CA ARG A 103 5.96 -15.90 -7.94
C ARG A 103 4.75 -16.56 -8.59
N MET A 104 3.96 -15.78 -9.34
CA MET A 104 2.76 -16.28 -10.04
C MET A 104 3.09 -17.38 -11.06
N LEU A 105 4.24 -17.25 -11.78
CA LEU A 105 4.68 -18.26 -12.74
C LEU A 105 5.16 -19.57 -12.06
N ASN A 106 5.68 -19.46 -10.85
CA ASN A 106 6.21 -20.59 -10.09
C ASN A 106 5.15 -21.27 -9.18
N ASP A 107 4.03 -20.61 -8.95
CA ASP A 107 2.94 -21.12 -8.10
C ASP A 107 1.59 -21.01 -8.83
N PRO A 108 1.07 -22.13 -9.36
CA PRO A 108 -0.21 -22.14 -10.06
C PRO A 108 -1.39 -21.61 -9.22
N ALA A 109 -1.32 -21.70 -7.88
CA ALA A 109 -2.37 -21.18 -7.01
C ALA A 109 -2.48 -19.65 -7.06
N LEU A 110 -1.43 -18.95 -7.47
CA LEU A 110 -1.41 -17.50 -7.58
C LEU A 110 -1.88 -16.99 -8.94
N VAL A 111 -2.05 -17.84 -9.94
CA VAL A 111 -2.42 -17.43 -11.32
C VAL A 111 -3.73 -16.65 -11.34
N GLY A 112 -4.71 -17.04 -10.52
CA GLY A 112 -5.98 -16.32 -10.38
C GLY A 112 -5.86 -14.89 -9.85
N SER A 113 -4.75 -14.54 -9.22
CA SER A 113 -4.55 -13.18 -8.66
C SER A 113 -4.53 -12.08 -9.74
N LYS A 114 -4.19 -12.41 -10.97
CA LYS A 114 -4.23 -11.47 -12.11
C LYS A 114 -5.64 -11.02 -12.50
N GLU A 115 -6.67 -11.75 -12.05
CA GLU A 115 -8.08 -11.43 -12.34
C GLU A 115 -8.63 -10.32 -11.43
N TYR A 116 -7.93 -9.94 -10.36
CA TYR A 116 -8.30 -8.75 -9.60
C TYR A 116 -8.19 -7.50 -10.46
N SER A 117 -9.24 -6.68 -10.49
CA SER A 117 -9.43 -5.59 -11.46
C SER A 117 -8.25 -4.61 -11.57
N ARG A 118 -7.53 -4.35 -10.47
CA ARG A 118 -6.38 -3.43 -10.45
C ARG A 118 -5.02 -4.13 -10.44
N VAL A 119 -4.98 -5.47 -10.45
CA VAL A 119 -3.70 -6.18 -10.50
C VAL A 119 -3.20 -6.25 -11.93
N LEU A 120 -1.93 -5.89 -12.14
CA LEU A 120 -1.24 -6.01 -13.41
C LEU A 120 0.11 -6.70 -13.20
N ALA A 121 0.21 -7.93 -13.69
CA ALA A 121 1.42 -8.75 -13.57
C ALA A 121 2.46 -8.39 -14.65
N ILE A 122 2.99 -7.17 -14.58
CA ILE A 122 4.05 -6.63 -15.46
C ILE A 122 4.99 -5.81 -14.60
N SER A 123 6.31 -5.85 -14.88
CA SER A 123 7.34 -5.05 -14.19
C SER A 123 7.08 -3.54 -14.23
N GLY A 124 7.61 -2.79 -13.30
CA GLY A 124 7.52 -1.32 -13.22
C GLY A 124 6.84 -0.80 -11.96
N GLY A 125 6.31 -1.68 -11.10
CA GLY A 125 5.76 -1.31 -9.80
C GLY A 125 6.71 -1.69 -8.66
N LEU A 126 7.05 -0.74 -7.78
CA LEU A 126 7.90 -0.96 -6.61
C LEU A 126 7.20 -0.51 -5.32
N PRO A 127 7.26 -1.30 -4.24
CA PRO A 127 6.73 -0.89 -2.95
C PRO A 127 7.63 0.17 -2.30
N ILE A 128 7.04 1.15 -1.64
CA ILE A 128 7.74 2.14 -0.81
C ILE A 128 7.65 1.63 0.63
N LYS A 129 8.82 1.42 1.26
CA LYS A 129 8.91 0.77 2.57
C LYS A 129 9.63 1.65 3.60
N VAL A 130 9.21 1.51 4.86
CA VAL A 130 9.91 2.00 6.06
C VAL A 130 10.16 0.78 6.94
N GLY A 131 11.39 0.27 6.94
CA GLY A 131 11.67 -1.07 7.46
C GLY A 131 10.89 -2.12 6.66
N ASP A 132 10.15 -2.97 7.36
CA ASP A 132 9.29 -3.99 6.73
C ASP A 132 7.89 -3.48 6.36
N ASP A 133 7.55 -2.26 6.80
CA ASP A 133 6.21 -1.70 6.60
C ASP A 133 6.07 -1.06 5.21
N VAL A 134 5.11 -1.52 4.42
CA VAL A 134 4.81 -0.96 3.09
C VAL A 134 3.87 0.23 3.27
N VAL A 135 4.39 1.44 3.08
CA VAL A 135 3.67 2.70 3.29
C VAL A 135 3.05 3.29 2.03
N GLY A 136 3.36 2.72 0.88
CA GLY A 136 2.85 3.12 -0.43
C GLY A 136 3.53 2.32 -1.53
N ALA A 137 3.36 2.74 -2.78
CA ALA A 137 4.08 2.20 -3.93
C ALA A 137 4.16 3.20 -5.07
N VAL A 138 5.14 3.03 -5.95
CA VAL A 138 5.26 3.76 -7.22
C VAL A 138 5.15 2.78 -8.38
N GLY A 139 4.52 3.21 -9.46
CA GLY A 139 4.46 2.48 -10.71
C GLY A 139 4.80 3.37 -11.89
N VAL A 140 5.59 2.84 -12.81
CA VAL A 140 5.98 3.47 -14.07
C VAL A 140 5.51 2.60 -15.23
N SER A 141 5.08 3.24 -16.30
CA SER A 141 4.69 2.56 -17.54
C SER A 141 5.03 3.40 -18.76
N GLY A 142 5.65 2.78 -19.75
CA GLY A 142 6.02 3.42 -21.02
C GLY A 142 7.50 3.29 -21.39
N SER A 143 8.32 2.63 -20.57
CA SER A 143 9.73 2.34 -20.83
C SER A 143 9.99 0.83 -20.78
N PRO A 144 9.65 0.08 -21.82
CA PRO A 144 9.74 -1.38 -21.82
C PRO A 144 11.10 -1.90 -21.33
N GLY A 145 11.09 -2.74 -20.29
CA GLY A 145 12.29 -3.28 -19.67
C GLY A 145 13.06 -2.32 -18.76
N ARG A 146 12.62 -1.06 -18.63
CA ARG A 146 13.30 -0.04 -17.80
C ARG A 146 12.35 0.64 -16.78
N ASP A 147 11.07 0.26 -16.75
CA ASP A 147 10.09 0.84 -15.82
C ASP A 147 10.52 0.71 -14.35
N ASP A 148 11.09 -0.43 -13.95
CA ASP A 148 11.60 -0.65 -12.58
C ASP A 148 12.76 0.29 -12.23
N GLU A 149 13.67 0.58 -13.18
CA GLU A 149 14.79 1.50 -12.99
C GLU A 149 14.29 2.92 -12.72
N CYS A 150 13.28 3.36 -13.46
CA CYS A 150 12.67 4.67 -13.23
C CYS A 150 11.96 4.73 -11.87
N SER A 151 11.20 3.70 -11.53
CA SER A 151 10.53 3.61 -10.22
C SER A 151 11.53 3.64 -9.07
N GLN A 152 12.65 2.93 -9.20
CA GLN A 152 13.71 2.91 -8.19
C GLN A 152 14.34 4.29 -8.00
N ALA A 153 14.65 5.00 -9.10
CA ALA A 153 15.19 6.37 -9.02
C ALA A 153 14.27 7.32 -8.25
N GLY A 154 12.94 7.15 -8.40
CA GLY A 154 11.97 7.88 -7.59
C GLY A 154 12.09 7.60 -6.10
N ILE A 155 12.17 6.33 -5.70
CA ILE A 155 12.31 5.91 -4.30
C ILE A 155 13.66 6.40 -3.73
N ASP A 156 14.74 6.26 -4.48
CA ASP A 156 16.10 6.66 -4.05
C ASP A 156 16.17 8.15 -3.73
N LYS A 157 15.39 8.99 -4.42
CA LYS A 157 15.34 10.43 -4.18
C LYS A 157 14.85 10.81 -2.78
N VAL A 158 14.09 9.93 -2.14
CA VAL A 158 13.53 10.14 -0.79
C VAL A 158 14.06 9.16 0.24
N ALA A 159 15.07 8.34 -0.09
CA ALA A 159 15.56 7.23 0.74
C ALA A 159 15.94 7.66 2.17
N GLU A 160 16.46 8.88 2.37
CA GLU A 160 16.82 9.42 3.68
C GLU A 160 15.60 9.55 4.62
N HIS A 161 14.40 9.72 4.07
CA HIS A 161 13.14 9.88 4.80
C HIS A 161 12.40 8.55 5.04
N LEU A 162 12.91 7.44 4.51
CA LEU A 162 12.31 6.11 4.60
C LEU A 162 13.01 5.19 5.63
N LYS A 163 13.75 5.79 6.56
CA LYS A 163 14.50 5.08 7.64
C LYS A 163 13.66 4.94 8.91
#